data_ae0bee82747da0358a6b7734e864b362
#
_entry.id   ae0bee82747da0358a6b7734e864b362
#
_cell.length_a   1.000
_cell.length_b   1.000
_cell.length_c   1.000
_cell.angle_alpha   90.00
_cell.angle_beta   90.00
_cell.angle_gamma   90.00
#
_symmetry.space_group_name_H-M   'P 1'
#
loop_
_entity.id
_entity.type
_entity.pdbx_description
1 polymer ?
#
loop_
_entity_poly.entity_id
_entity_poly.type
_entity_poly.pdbx_seq_one_letter_code
_entity_poly.pdbx_strand_id
1 'polypeptide(L)'
;MKRRNALLTTNALVSAALVAALLIALNYLATVHHARWDLTATREHSLSPQTISVLRSLPGPIQAVAFPNGDAAPSYRQRLATYQYYSKNFQYRIVDPDRNPTEAQRYKIASYGQIVLNRGRASYTVDSDTEEQLTNGLLHLLQTTKKVVYALQGEGEVPLDDFTRNGMGNAKEALTSKGFDVKTLFLVQTGRVPDDAAAVIVAAPTRELVAQARDAVERYYRSGGKLLILVDPQTPQVTRSWLGTTFQVDAPGGLVIDPASRLMGGDFAVPIVTQYPYNDITQNFNLATAFPVSTPLVPNPKPAGVTITPIVKTSDASYAKTNLESKNVRFEPGDLKGPITLAVQVTLSPVVSSASPAPAAPAAKAGTPAAAAAAGPKAGGATSPAPKGAAVIFGNSGFVRNSYIGLVGNRDLFTSAVAWLTQSGNLVSIAPRSSPFDPFIVGGSQARYLFLGSVIVLPLALLVIGGTVYFRRRGL
;
A
#
# COMPACT_ATOMS: atom_id res chain seq x y z
N MET A 1 5.87 73.64 -17.74
CA MET A 1 5.16 72.68 -16.88
C MET A 1 4.13 71.83 -17.63
N LYS A 2 3.28 72.36 -18.50
CA LYS A 2 2.21 71.59 -19.19
C LYS A 2 2.71 70.42 -20.05
N ARG A 3 3.82 70.55 -20.81
CA ARG A 3 4.39 69.44 -21.63
C ARG A 3 4.97 68.28 -20.81
N ARG A 4 5.56 68.53 -19.63
CA ARG A 4 6.10 67.48 -18.75
C ARG A 4 5.04 66.67 -18.07
N ASN A 5 3.92 67.30 -17.70
CA ASN A 5 2.76 66.62 -17.14
C ASN A 5 2.03 65.77 -18.20
N ALA A 6 1.94 66.28 -19.44
CA ALA A 6 1.35 65.50 -20.55
C ALA A 6 2.17 64.23 -20.86
N LEU A 7 3.53 64.33 -20.87
CA LEU A 7 4.39 63.17 -21.07
C LEU A 7 4.32 62.17 -19.92
N LEU A 8 4.18 62.63 -18.67
CA LEU A 8 4.00 61.76 -17.52
C LEU A 8 2.64 61.00 -17.52
N THR A 9 1.56 61.70 -17.90
CA THR A 9 0.25 61.09 -18.04
C THR A 9 0.16 60.10 -19.21
N THR A 10 0.78 60.41 -20.34
CA THR A 10 0.86 59.50 -21.50
C THR A 10 1.66 58.25 -21.14
N ASN A 11 2.80 58.39 -20.45
CA ASN A 11 3.63 57.25 -20.02
C ASN A 11 2.88 56.39 -19.00
N ALA A 12 2.13 57.01 -18.07
CA ALA A 12 1.29 56.24 -17.12
C ALA A 12 0.17 55.47 -17.82
N LEU A 13 -0.48 56.06 -18.83
CA LEU A 13 -1.52 55.41 -19.61
C LEU A 13 -0.97 54.25 -20.45
N VAL A 14 0.19 54.42 -21.08
CA VAL A 14 0.87 53.37 -21.84
C VAL A 14 1.28 52.23 -20.92
N SER A 15 1.86 52.54 -19.73
CA SER A 15 2.19 51.51 -18.75
C SER A 15 0.99 50.75 -18.23
N ALA A 16 -0.13 51.44 -17.96
CA ALA A 16 -1.36 50.81 -17.54
C ALA A 16 -1.97 49.89 -18.63
N ALA A 17 -1.91 50.31 -19.89
CA ALA A 17 -2.34 49.53 -21.05
C ALA A 17 -1.46 48.26 -21.23
N LEU A 18 -0.14 48.39 -21.07
CA LEU A 18 0.80 47.25 -21.14
C LEU A 18 0.55 46.23 -20.00
N VAL A 19 0.32 46.72 -18.77
CA VAL A 19 -0.01 45.85 -17.64
C VAL A 19 -1.35 45.12 -17.88
N ALA A 20 -2.36 45.83 -18.38
CA ALA A 20 -3.64 45.20 -18.71
C ALA A 20 -3.51 44.17 -19.82
N ALA A 21 -2.74 44.45 -20.87
CA ALA A 21 -2.46 43.47 -21.94
C ALA A 21 -1.69 42.27 -21.43
N LEU A 22 -0.72 42.46 -20.52
CA LEU A 22 0.00 41.36 -19.88
C LEU A 22 -0.92 40.48 -19.02
N LEU A 23 -1.80 41.08 -18.22
CA LEU A 23 -2.78 40.36 -17.41
C LEU A 23 -3.77 39.56 -18.28
N ILE A 24 -4.24 40.13 -19.39
CA ILE A 24 -5.10 39.43 -20.36
C ILE A 24 -4.34 38.26 -20.99
N ALA A 25 -3.09 38.47 -21.41
CA ALA A 25 -2.26 37.40 -21.97
C ALA A 25 -1.99 36.28 -20.96
N LEU A 26 -1.65 36.63 -19.71
CA LEU A 26 -1.47 35.64 -18.63
C LEU A 26 -2.76 34.86 -18.33
N ASN A 27 -3.88 35.55 -18.28
CA ASN A 27 -5.17 34.90 -18.09
C ASN A 27 -5.53 33.96 -19.27
N TYR A 28 -5.27 34.42 -20.50
CA TYR A 28 -5.45 33.58 -21.70
C TYR A 28 -4.51 32.35 -21.67
N LEU A 29 -3.23 32.51 -21.35
CA LEU A 29 -2.31 31.39 -21.18
C LEU A 29 -2.77 30.42 -20.08
N ALA A 30 -3.22 30.94 -18.95
CA ALA A 30 -3.72 30.13 -17.82
C ALA A 30 -4.98 29.34 -18.21
N THR A 31 -5.85 29.91 -19.08
CA THR A 31 -7.05 29.18 -19.55
C THR A 31 -6.77 28.16 -20.64
N VAL A 32 -5.73 28.38 -21.46
CA VAL A 32 -5.32 27.46 -22.54
C VAL A 32 -4.43 26.31 -21.98
N HIS A 33 -3.56 26.61 -21.05
CA HIS A 33 -2.67 25.64 -20.42
C HIS A 33 -3.24 25.26 -19.05
N HIS A 34 -4.09 24.23 -19.00
CA HIS A 34 -4.76 23.74 -17.80
C HIS A 34 -3.77 22.97 -16.89
N ALA A 35 -2.64 23.58 -16.51
CA ALA A 35 -1.75 23.03 -15.50
C ALA A 35 -2.38 23.19 -14.12
N ARG A 36 -2.88 22.11 -13.55
CA ARG A 36 -3.40 22.08 -12.18
C ARG A 36 -2.26 21.84 -11.21
N TRP A 37 -1.93 22.82 -10.41
CA TRP A 37 -0.96 22.71 -9.34
C TRP A 37 -1.70 22.57 -8.01
N ASP A 38 -1.52 21.42 -7.38
CA ASP A 38 -2.06 21.18 -6.05
C ASP A 38 -1.05 21.70 -5.02
N LEU A 39 -1.39 22.83 -4.40
CA LEU A 39 -0.58 23.52 -3.40
C LEU A 39 -0.90 23.04 -1.97
N THR A 40 -1.81 22.06 -1.81
CA THR A 40 -2.09 21.50 -0.49
C THR A 40 -0.91 20.63 -0.01
N ALA A 41 -0.56 20.74 1.27
CA ALA A 41 0.55 19.97 1.85
C ALA A 41 0.37 18.45 1.67
N THR A 42 -0.88 17.97 1.68
CA THR A 42 -1.28 16.56 1.53
C THR A 42 -1.60 16.17 0.09
N ARG A 43 -1.59 17.12 -0.85
CA ARG A 43 -1.99 16.92 -2.26
C ARG A 43 -3.37 16.26 -2.40
N GLU A 44 -4.33 16.69 -1.59
CA GLU A 44 -5.69 16.12 -1.52
C GLU A 44 -6.48 16.22 -2.82
N HIS A 45 -6.14 17.19 -3.66
CA HIS A 45 -6.79 17.43 -4.96
C HIS A 45 -6.09 16.77 -6.14
N SER A 46 -4.99 16.03 -5.91
CA SER A 46 -4.26 15.27 -6.92
C SER A 46 -4.46 13.78 -6.73
N LEU A 47 -4.48 13.02 -7.81
CA LEU A 47 -4.49 11.56 -7.73
C LEU A 47 -3.10 11.03 -7.34
N SER A 48 -3.07 9.86 -6.73
CA SER A 48 -1.83 9.17 -6.41
C SER A 48 -1.05 8.81 -7.68
N PRO A 49 0.29 8.70 -7.61
CA PRO A 49 1.09 8.27 -8.75
C PRO A 49 0.64 6.91 -9.32
N GLN A 50 0.15 6.02 -8.45
CA GLN A 50 -0.38 4.72 -8.83
C GLN A 50 -1.65 4.86 -9.66
N THR A 51 -2.62 5.65 -9.20
CA THR A 51 -3.87 5.92 -9.94
C THR A 51 -3.56 6.53 -11.31
N ILE A 52 -2.63 7.49 -11.38
CA ILE A 52 -2.20 8.10 -12.63
C ILE A 52 -1.59 7.07 -13.58
N SER A 53 -0.76 6.16 -13.05
CA SER A 53 -0.16 5.08 -13.83
C SER A 53 -1.24 4.14 -14.42
N VAL A 54 -2.23 3.75 -13.61
CA VAL A 54 -3.37 2.94 -14.04
C VAL A 54 -4.15 3.65 -15.16
N LEU A 55 -4.48 4.92 -14.96
CA LEU A 55 -5.23 5.69 -15.94
C LEU A 55 -4.50 5.86 -17.28
N ARG A 56 -3.17 6.03 -17.25
CA ARG A 56 -2.34 6.11 -18.46
C ARG A 56 -2.21 4.77 -19.19
N SER A 57 -2.29 3.66 -18.46
CA SER A 57 -2.19 2.30 -19.00
C SER A 57 -3.52 1.70 -19.48
N LEU A 58 -4.63 2.47 -19.45
CA LEU A 58 -5.94 1.99 -19.88
C LEU A 58 -5.90 1.54 -21.36
N PRO A 59 -6.17 0.26 -21.66
CA PRO A 59 -6.04 -0.29 -23.02
C PRO A 59 -7.18 0.08 -23.96
N GLY A 60 -8.21 0.80 -23.47
CA GLY A 60 -9.36 1.23 -24.23
C GLY A 60 -10.37 2.02 -23.39
N PRO A 61 -11.48 2.47 -24.00
CA PRO A 61 -12.44 3.32 -23.32
C PRO A 61 -13.14 2.61 -22.17
N ILE A 62 -13.20 3.31 -21.03
CA ILE A 62 -13.97 2.93 -19.84
C ILE A 62 -14.98 4.04 -19.57
N GLN A 63 -16.23 3.66 -19.35
CA GLN A 63 -17.29 4.55 -18.97
C GLN A 63 -17.66 4.35 -17.50
N ALA A 64 -17.53 5.40 -16.69
CA ALA A 64 -18.02 5.45 -15.32
C ALA A 64 -19.41 6.11 -15.29
N VAL A 65 -20.41 5.41 -14.75
CA VAL A 65 -21.75 5.95 -14.53
C VAL A 65 -21.98 6.06 -13.04
N ALA A 66 -22.02 7.27 -12.51
CA ALA A 66 -22.17 7.53 -11.08
C ALA A 66 -23.62 7.85 -10.72
N PHE A 67 -24.09 7.34 -9.59
CA PHE A 67 -25.44 7.51 -9.06
C PHE A 67 -25.40 8.14 -7.65
N PRO A 68 -24.91 9.39 -7.51
CA PRO A 68 -24.92 10.08 -6.23
C PRO A 68 -26.33 10.48 -5.83
N ASN A 69 -26.53 10.82 -4.54
CA ASN A 69 -27.68 11.65 -4.17
C ASN A 69 -27.49 13.07 -4.74
N GLY A 70 -28.57 13.84 -4.86
CA GLY A 70 -28.54 15.17 -5.50
C GLY A 70 -27.47 16.11 -4.95
N ASP A 71 -27.28 16.13 -3.63
CA ASP A 71 -26.34 17.02 -2.93
C ASP A 71 -24.88 16.63 -3.13
N ALA A 72 -24.58 15.36 -3.33
CA ALA A 72 -23.24 14.86 -3.56
C ALA A 72 -22.77 14.94 -5.02
N ALA A 73 -23.66 15.22 -5.97
CA ALA A 73 -23.34 15.25 -7.40
C ALA A 73 -22.16 16.17 -7.79
N PRO A 74 -21.95 17.35 -7.15
CA PRO A 74 -20.80 18.20 -7.45
C PRO A 74 -19.44 17.55 -7.08
N SER A 75 -19.33 16.87 -5.93
CA SER A 75 -18.10 16.19 -5.49
C SER A 75 -17.75 15.04 -6.43
N TYR A 76 -18.72 14.22 -6.81
CA TYR A 76 -18.57 13.14 -7.80
C TYR A 76 -18.08 13.68 -9.14
N ARG A 77 -18.66 14.79 -9.61
CA ARG A 77 -18.23 15.44 -10.86
C ARG A 77 -16.77 15.88 -10.78
N GLN A 78 -16.38 16.51 -9.71
CA GLN A 78 -15.00 16.97 -9.51
C GLN A 78 -14.03 15.80 -9.51
N ARG A 79 -14.33 14.73 -8.77
CA ARG A 79 -13.51 13.52 -8.68
C ARG A 79 -13.36 12.85 -10.05
N LEU A 80 -14.47 12.55 -10.71
CA LEU A 80 -14.46 11.85 -11.99
C LEU A 80 -13.85 12.69 -13.12
N ALA A 81 -14.02 14.02 -13.09
CA ALA A 81 -13.35 14.93 -14.01
C ALA A 81 -11.82 14.90 -13.83
N THR A 82 -11.34 14.69 -12.61
CA THR A 82 -9.90 14.51 -12.37
C THR A 82 -9.38 13.23 -13.01
N TYR A 83 -10.14 12.12 -12.94
CA TYR A 83 -9.77 10.88 -13.63
C TYR A 83 -9.74 11.07 -15.17
N GLN A 84 -10.75 11.74 -15.73
CA GLN A 84 -10.82 12.05 -17.16
C GLN A 84 -9.66 12.95 -17.63
N TYR A 85 -9.19 13.85 -16.78
CA TYR A 85 -8.05 14.72 -17.08
C TYR A 85 -6.76 13.91 -17.32
N TYR A 86 -6.53 12.84 -16.54
CA TYR A 86 -5.33 12.01 -16.69
C TYR A 86 -5.44 10.94 -17.78
N SER A 87 -6.66 10.62 -18.26
CA SER A 87 -6.83 9.64 -19.34
C SER A 87 -8.04 9.96 -20.23
N LYS A 88 -7.80 10.15 -21.52
CA LYS A 88 -8.86 10.28 -22.54
C LYS A 88 -9.72 9.02 -22.66
N ASN A 89 -9.18 7.87 -22.27
CA ASN A 89 -9.89 6.60 -22.24
C ASN A 89 -10.85 6.46 -21.06
N PHE A 90 -10.82 7.38 -20.09
CA PHE A 90 -11.77 7.41 -18.98
C PHE A 90 -12.86 8.47 -19.27
N GLN A 91 -14.09 8.02 -19.42
CA GLN A 91 -15.25 8.88 -19.61
C GLN A 91 -16.21 8.69 -18.44
N TYR A 92 -16.94 9.74 -18.07
CA TYR A 92 -17.90 9.62 -16.98
C TYR A 92 -19.23 10.29 -17.31
N ARG A 93 -20.27 9.82 -16.63
CA ARG A 93 -21.61 10.40 -16.63
C ARG A 93 -22.19 10.33 -15.22
N ILE A 94 -22.91 11.35 -14.82
CA ILE A 94 -23.62 11.42 -13.55
C ILE A 94 -25.10 11.32 -13.83
N VAL A 95 -25.76 10.41 -13.16
CA VAL A 95 -27.20 10.14 -13.27
C VAL A 95 -27.82 10.29 -11.89
N ASP A 96 -28.80 11.14 -11.79
CA ASP A 96 -29.62 11.27 -10.59
C ASP A 96 -30.61 10.09 -10.55
N PRO A 97 -30.50 9.18 -9.57
CA PRO A 97 -31.34 7.97 -9.53
C PRO A 97 -32.81 8.28 -9.24
N ASP A 98 -33.11 9.38 -8.56
CA ASP A 98 -34.51 9.80 -8.27
C ASP A 98 -35.20 10.34 -9.51
N ARG A 99 -34.44 11.04 -10.36
CA ARG A 99 -34.96 11.56 -11.64
C ARG A 99 -34.95 10.51 -12.76
N ASN A 100 -34.09 9.48 -12.64
CA ASN A 100 -33.91 8.45 -13.66
C ASN A 100 -33.99 7.04 -13.05
N PRO A 101 -35.08 6.63 -12.42
CA PRO A 101 -35.23 5.35 -11.72
C PRO A 101 -35.07 4.15 -12.66
N THR A 102 -35.54 4.24 -13.89
CA THR A 102 -35.40 3.17 -14.89
C THR A 102 -33.93 2.91 -15.22
N GLU A 103 -33.11 3.93 -15.27
CA GLU A 103 -31.67 3.79 -15.53
C GLU A 103 -30.95 3.20 -14.30
N ALA A 104 -31.29 3.64 -13.11
CA ALA A 104 -30.77 3.07 -11.87
C ALA A 104 -31.09 1.56 -11.75
N GLN A 105 -32.32 1.15 -12.07
CA GLN A 105 -32.71 -0.25 -12.13
C GLN A 105 -31.93 -1.06 -13.18
N ARG A 106 -31.72 -0.49 -14.37
CA ARG A 106 -30.91 -1.12 -15.44
C ARG A 106 -29.49 -1.42 -14.99
N TYR A 107 -28.89 -0.54 -14.21
CA TYR A 107 -27.55 -0.72 -13.63
C TYR A 107 -27.57 -1.49 -12.30
N LYS A 108 -28.74 -1.94 -11.83
CA LYS A 108 -28.94 -2.68 -10.57
C LYS A 108 -28.35 -1.92 -9.36
N ILE A 109 -28.56 -0.62 -9.31
CA ILE A 109 -28.10 0.21 -8.22
C ILE A 109 -28.89 -0.10 -6.96
N ALA A 110 -28.15 -0.48 -5.89
CA ALA A 110 -28.76 -0.88 -4.61
C ALA A 110 -28.80 0.30 -3.61
N SER A 111 -27.88 1.26 -3.74
CA SER A 111 -27.78 2.41 -2.85
C SER A 111 -27.25 3.64 -3.58
N TYR A 112 -27.52 4.82 -3.01
CA TYR A 112 -26.90 6.05 -3.49
C TYR A 112 -25.39 5.99 -3.34
N GLY A 113 -24.68 6.68 -4.25
CA GLY A 113 -23.22 6.80 -4.21
C GLY A 113 -22.49 5.75 -5.04
N GLN A 114 -23.17 4.74 -5.53
CA GLN A 114 -22.56 3.71 -6.37
C GLN A 114 -22.11 4.25 -7.72
N ILE A 115 -21.00 3.74 -8.23
CA ILE A 115 -20.46 4.05 -9.56
C ILE A 115 -20.25 2.73 -10.32
N VAL A 116 -20.83 2.62 -11.49
CA VAL A 116 -20.67 1.47 -12.38
C VAL A 116 -19.61 1.79 -13.42
N LEU A 117 -18.52 1.04 -13.38
CA LEU A 117 -17.43 1.11 -14.35
C LEU A 117 -17.72 0.07 -15.45
N ASN A 118 -17.74 0.51 -16.72
CA ASN A 118 -18.05 -0.33 -17.87
C ASN A 118 -16.87 -0.35 -18.84
N ARG A 119 -16.53 -1.55 -19.36
CA ARG A 119 -15.56 -1.78 -20.43
C ARG A 119 -16.09 -2.83 -21.40
N GLY A 120 -16.67 -2.40 -22.47
CA GLY A 120 -17.34 -3.30 -23.42
C GLY A 120 -18.53 -4.03 -22.75
N ARG A 121 -18.41 -5.36 -22.60
CA ARG A 121 -19.43 -6.19 -21.92
C ARG A 121 -19.14 -6.39 -20.43
N ALA A 122 -17.94 -6.07 -19.97
CA ALA A 122 -17.57 -6.18 -18.57
C ALA A 122 -18.03 -4.94 -17.79
N SER A 123 -18.57 -5.15 -16.60
CA SER A 123 -18.97 -4.09 -15.67
C SER A 123 -18.53 -4.42 -14.26
N TYR A 124 -18.19 -3.40 -13.50
CA TYR A 124 -17.87 -3.52 -12.07
C TYR A 124 -18.46 -2.33 -11.32
N THR A 125 -19.11 -2.59 -10.18
CA THR A 125 -19.73 -1.56 -9.36
C THR A 125 -18.85 -1.27 -8.14
N VAL A 126 -18.62 -0.01 -7.86
CA VAL A 126 -17.96 0.49 -6.64
C VAL A 126 -18.95 1.31 -5.82
N ASP A 127 -18.83 1.25 -4.50
CA ASP A 127 -19.83 1.81 -3.58
C ASP A 127 -19.59 3.27 -3.20
N SER A 128 -18.46 3.86 -3.62
CA SER A 128 -18.16 5.27 -3.36
C SER A 128 -17.20 5.85 -4.40
N ASP A 129 -17.06 7.19 -4.40
CA ASP A 129 -16.16 7.96 -5.27
C ASP A 129 -14.73 8.09 -4.71
N THR A 130 -14.37 7.35 -3.67
CA THR A 130 -13.02 7.39 -3.12
C THR A 130 -11.99 6.94 -4.16
N GLU A 131 -10.80 7.54 -4.13
CA GLU A 131 -9.73 7.20 -5.06
C GLU A 131 -9.38 5.71 -5.01
N GLU A 132 -9.37 5.14 -3.80
CA GLU A 132 -9.09 3.73 -3.60
C GLU A 132 -10.12 2.85 -4.31
N GLN A 133 -11.42 3.08 -4.07
CA GLN A 133 -12.47 2.24 -4.66
C GLN A 133 -12.53 2.37 -6.19
N LEU A 134 -12.44 3.58 -6.71
CA LEU A 134 -12.41 3.81 -8.16
C LEU A 134 -11.21 3.14 -8.82
N THR A 135 -10.03 3.28 -8.24
CA THR A 135 -8.81 2.70 -8.84
C THR A 135 -8.81 1.18 -8.73
N ASN A 136 -9.24 0.62 -7.61
CA ASN A 136 -9.42 -0.82 -7.47
C ASN A 136 -10.48 -1.36 -8.42
N GLY A 137 -11.60 -0.65 -8.60
CA GLY A 137 -12.61 -1.00 -9.59
C GLY A 137 -12.07 -1.01 -11.02
N LEU A 138 -11.25 -0.03 -11.38
CA LEU A 138 -10.56 0.00 -12.69
C LEU A 138 -9.63 -1.20 -12.85
N LEU A 139 -8.80 -1.48 -11.84
CA LEU A 139 -7.89 -2.63 -11.86
C LEU A 139 -8.65 -3.94 -11.98
N HIS A 140 -9.76 -4.08 -11.25
CA HIS A 140 -10.64 -5.25 -11.34
C HIS A 140 -11.19 -5.42 -12.77
N LEU A 141 -11.64 -4.33 -13.39
CA LEU A 141 -12.19 -4.33 -14.74
C LEU A 141 -11.12 -4.63 -15.82
N LEU A 142 -9.85 -4.33 -15.51
CA LEU A 142 -8.71 -4.59 -16.40
C LEU A 142 -8.16 -6.02 -16.28
N GLN A 143 -8.43 -6.70 -15.17
CA GLN A 143 -8.01 -8.08 -14.97
C GLN A 143 -8.81 -9.01 -15.90
N THR A 144 -8.11 -9.67 -16.82
CA THR A 144 -8.71 -10.62 -17.75
C THR A 144 -9.02 -11.96 -17.08
N THR A 145 -8.30 -12.29 -16.01
CA THR A 145 -8.47 -13.50 -15.19
C THR A 145 -8.32 -13.14 -13.72
N LYS A 146 -9.31 -13.54 -12.90
CA LYS A 146 -9.20 -13.39 -11.44
C LYS A 146 -8.10 -14.32 -10.93
N LYS A 147 -7.18 -13.79 -10.13
CA LYS A 147 -6.18 -14.60 -9.44
C LYS A 147 -6.83 -15.32 -8.28
N VAL A 148 -6.69 -16.65 -8.25
CA VAL A 148 -7.27 -17.48 -7.21
C VAL A 148 -6.29 -17.57 -6.04
N VAL A 149 -6.74 -17.20 -4.85
CA VAL A 149 -6.02 -17.37 -3.59
C VAL A 149 -6.70 -18.49 -2.80
N TYR A 150 -5.95 -19.52 -2.49
CA TYR A 150 -6.46 -20.64 -1.73
C TYR A 150 -6.11 -20.49 -0.26
N ALA A 151 -7.09 -20.71 0.63
CA ALA A 151 -6.87 -20.80 2.06
C ALA A 151 -6.93 -22.26 2.50
N LEU A 152 -5.83 -22.72 3.10
CA LEU A 152 -5.74 -24.07 3.64
C LEU A 152 -6.72 -24.23 4.81
N GLN A 153 -7.39 -25.38 4.84
CA GLN A 153 -8.31 -25.78 5.89
C GLN A 153 -8.15 -27.29 6.12
N GLY A 154 -8.38 -27.72 7.35
CA GLY A 154 -8.35 -29.13 7.74
C GLY A 154 -7.61 -29.37 9.05
N GLU A 155 -6.60 -28.54 9.36
CA GLU A 155 -5.76 -28.71 10.55
C GLU A 155 -6.01 -27.61 11.60
N GLY A 156 -7.26 -27.09 11.64
CA GLY A 156 -7.69 -26.07 12.61
C GLY A 156 -7.16 -24.68 12.31
N GLU A 157 -6.93 -24.38 11.05
CA GLU A 157 -6.64 -23.04 10.56
C GLU A 157 -7.82 -22.11 10.81
N VAL A 158 -7.53 -20.82 10.90
CA VAL A 158 -8.56 -19.81 11.09
C VAL A 158 -9.49 -19.77 9.87
N PRO A 159 -10.82 -19.95 10.04
CA PRO A 159 -11.75 -20.02 8.91
C PRO A 159 -11.91 -18.68 8.19
N LEU A 160 -11.86 -18.70 6.85
CA LEU A 160 -12.06 -17.51 6.02
C LEU A 160 -13.55 -17.15 5.83
N ASP A 161 -14.47 -18.09 6.07
CA ASP A 161 -15.91 -17.85 5.94
C ASP A 161 -16.58 -17.52 7.28
N ASP A 162 -15.79 -17.39 8.35
CA ASP A 162 -16.26 -17.07 9.69
C ASP A 162 -16.18 -15.56 9.95
N PHE A 163 -17.34 -14.92 10.15
CA PHE A 163 -17.48 -13.50 10.49
C PHE A 163 -17.55 -13.26 12.01
N THR A 164 -17.41 -14.29 12.84
CA THR A 164 -17.22 -14.08 14.27
C THR A 164 -15.92 -13.33 14.57
N ARG A 165 -15.74 -12.84 15.78
CA ARG A 165 -14.54 -12.06 16.18
C ARG A 165 -13.21 -12.76 15.86
N ASN A 166 -13.19 -14.09 15.93
CA ASN A 166 -11.98 -14.90 15.78
C ASN A 166 -11.77 -15.43 14.35
N GLY A 167 -12.76 -15.29 13.45
CA GLY A 167 -12.66 -15.68 12.05
C GLY A 167 -11.92 -14.64 11.20
N MET A 168 -11.81 -14.93 9.90
CA MET A 168 -11.15 -14.11 8.87
C MET A 168 -12.10 -13.71 7.73
N GLY A 169 -13.42 -13.65 7.94
CA GLY A 169 -14.39 -13.27 6.91
C GLY A 169 -14.11 -11.89 6.32
N ASN A 170 -13.76 -10.90 7.16
CA ASN A 170 -13.41 -9.55 6.71
C ASN A 170 -12.08 -9.52 5.92
N ALA A 171 -11.15 -10.44 6.19
CA ALA A 171 -9.92 -10.59 5.40
C ALA A 171 -10.23 -11.17 4.02
N LYS A 172 -11.14 -12.15 3.92
CA LYS A 172 -11.65 -12.66 2.64
C LYS A 172 -12.31 -11.55 1.82
N GLU A 173 -13.19 -10.75 2.44
CA GLU A 173 -13.82 -9.61 1.78
C GLU A 173 -12.79 -8.58 1.29
N ALA A 174 -11.77 -8.29 2.11
CA ALA A 174 -10.69 -7.39 1.71
C ALA A 174 -9.95 -7.89 0.46
N LEU A 175 -9.64 -9.17 0.34
CA LEU A 175 -9.04 -9.75 -0.86
C LEU A 175 -10.02 -9.74 -2.04
N THR A 176 -11.28 -10.07 -1.81
CA THR A 176 -12.30 -10.08 -2.87
C THR A 176 -12.52 -8.66 -3.44
N SER A 177 -12.52 -7.65 -2.60
CA SER A 177 -12.61 -6.24 -3.03
C SER A 177 -11.41 -5.78 -3.86
N LYS A 178 -10.25 -6.42 -3.67
CA LYS A 178 -9.03 -6.21 -4.48
C LYS A 178 -9.01 -7.07 -5.76
N GLY A 179 -10.07 -7.83 -6.04
CA GLY A 179 -10.22 -8.62 -7.28
C GLY A 179 -9.68 -10.04 -7.22
N PHE A 180 -9.34 -10.55 -6.04
CA PHE A 180 -8.97 -11.94 -5.86
C PHE A 180 -10.22 -12.83 -5.76
N ASP A 181 -10.13 -14.04 -6.28
CA ASP A 181 -11.08 -15.12 -6.01
C ASP A 181 -10.52 -15.96 -4.86
N VAL A 182 -11.22 -16.00 -3.71
CA VAL A 182 -10.72 -16.66 -2.49
C VAL A 182 -11.47 -17.96 -2.26
N LYS A 183 -10.76 -19.09 -2.34
CA LYS A 183 -11.30 -20.43 -2.20
C LYS A 183 -10.68 -21.21 -1.05
N THR A 184 -11.44 -22.12 -0.48
CA THR A 184 -10.95 -23.06 0.54
C THR A 184 -10.23 -24.24 -0.13
N LEU A 185 -9.14 -24.71 0.49
CA LEU A 185 -8.33 -25.84 0.02
C LEU A 185 -8.18 -26.89 1.12
N PHE A 186 -8.58 -28.10 0.84
CA PHE A 186 -8.39 -29.28 1.71
C PHE A 186 -7.31 -30.19 1.11
N LEU A 187 -6.06 -30.02 1.51
CA LEU A 187 -4.92 -30.76 0.93
C LEU A 187 -4.98 -32.26 1.19
N VAL A 188 -5.58 -32.68 2.30
CA VAL A 188 -5.82 -34.12 2.58
C VAL A 188 -6.70 -34.76 1.51
N GLN A 189 -7.63 -34.01 0.92
CA GLN A 189 -8.54 -34.51 -0.12
C GLN A 189 -7.92 -34.37 -1.52
N THR A 190 -7.25 -33.26 -1.81
CA THR A 190 -6.74 -32.95 -3.15
C THR A 190 -5.35 -33.51 -3.40
N GLY A 191 -4.55 -33.77 -2.35
CA GLY A 191 -3.17 -34.23 -2.42
C GLY A 191 -2.17 -33.24 -3.02
N ARG A 192 -2.64 -32.15 -3.64
CA ARG A 192 -1.81 -31.12 -4.28
C ARG A 192 -2.49 -29.77 -4.25
N VAL A 193 -1.71 -28.72 -4.36
CA VAL A 193 -2.20 -27.36 -4.60
C VAL A 193 -2.69 -27.27 -6.06
N PRO A 194 -3.87 -26.67 -6.33
CA PRO A 194 -4.38 -26.49 -7.69
C PRO A 194 -3.44 -25.64 -8.56
N ASP A 195 -3.40 -25.92 -9.87
CA ASP A 195 -2.49 -25.25 -10.80
C ASP A 195 -2.87 -23.78 -11.06
N ASP A 196 -4.13 -23.39 -10.79
CA ASP A 196 -4.63 -22.02 -10.88
C ASP A 196 -4.35 -21.19 -9.62
N ALA A 197 -3.69 -21.76 -8.61
CA ALA A 197 -3.37 -21.06 -7.37
C ALA A 197 -2.34 -19.95 -7.60
N ALA A 198 -2.77 -18.70 -7.47
CA ALA A 198 -1.88 -17.56 -7.47
C ALA A 198 -1.11 -17.42 -6.15
N ALA A 199 -1.74 -17.81 -5.02
CA ALA A 199 -1.11 -17.93 -3.70
C ALA A 199 -1.90 -18.90 -2.81
N VAL A 200 -1.23 -19.42 -1.79
CA VAL A 200 -1.86 -20.25 -0.73
C VAL A 200 -1.64 -19.56 0.62
N ILE A 201 -2.70 -19.46 1.41
CA ILE A 201 -2.70 -18.93 2.78
C ILE A 201 -2.78 -20.10 3.75
N VAL A 202 -1.84 -20.16 4.70
CA VAL A 202 -1.85 -21.10 5.84
C VAL A 202 -2.06 -20.25 7.10
N ALA A 203 -3.25 -20.28 7.67
CA ALA A 203 -3.67 -19.35 8.71
C ALA A 203 -3.65 -19.98 10.11
N ALA A 204 -2.50 -19.99 10.77
CA ALA A 204 -2.29 -20.40 12.16
C ALA A 204 -2.97 -21.74 12.52
N PRO A 205 -2.54 -22.85 11.93
CA PRO A 205 -3.09 -24.17 12.24
C PRO A 205 -2.95 -24.46 13.74
N THR A 206 -3.99 -25.01 14.35
CA THR A 206 -4.02 -25.39 15.77
C THR A 206 -3.72 -26.87 15.97
N ARG A 207 -3.72 -27.63 14.88
CA ARG A 207 -3.27 -29.04 14.82
C ARG A 207 -2.04 -29.13 13.92
N GLU A 208 -1.29 -30.23 14.05
CA GLU A 208 -0.13 -30.46 13.18
C GLU A 208 -0.59 -30.60 11.73
N LEU A 209 0.08 -29.87 10.84
CA LEU A 209 -0.04 -30.12 9.41
C LEU A 209 0.41 -31.54 9.11
N VAL A 210 -0.47 -32.38 8.62
CA VAL A 210 -0.12 -33.75 8.23
C VAL A 210 1.00 -33.76 7.19
N ALA A 211 1.87 -34.76 7.19
CA ALA A 211 3.03 -34.82 6.31
C ALA A 211 2.67 -34.61 4.83
N GLN A 212 1.58 -35.23 4.36
CA GLN A 212 1.09 -35.08 2.99
C GLN A 212 0.76 -33.62 2.63
N ALA A 213 0.15 -32.85 3.55
CA ALA A 213 -0.17 -31.44 3.34
C ALA A 213 1.11 -30.58 3.34
N ARG A 214 2.03 -30.83 4.27
CA ARG A 214 3.33 -30.15 4.30
C ARG A 214 4.12 -30.36 2.99
N ASP A 215 4.22 -31.62 2.55
CA ASP A 215 4.92 -31.97 1.31
C ASP A 215 4.28 -31.31 0.08
N ALA A 216 2.94 -31.23 0.04
CA ALA A 216 2.21 -30.57 -1.04
C ALA A 216 2.48 -29.05 -1.07
N VAL A 217 2.46 -28.39 0.09
CA VAL A 217 2.79 -26.95 0.22
C VAL A 217 4.26 -26.70 -0.14
N GLU A 218 5.18 -27.56 0.31
CA GLU A 218 6.59 -27.42 0.01
C GLU A 218 6.90 -27.63 -1.48
N ARG A 219 6.32 -28.65 -2.12
CA ARG A 219 6.42 -28.84 -3.58
C ARG A 219 5.90 -27.61 -4.34
N TYR A 220 4.76 -27.07 -3.94
CA TYR A 220 4.19 -25.87 -4.53
C TYR A 220 5.17 -24.67 -4.39
N TYR A 221 5.72 -24.45 -3.20
CA TYR A 221 6.70 -23.38 -2.97
C TYR A 221 7.97 -23.55 -3.80
N ARG A 222 8.53 -24.77 -3.85
CA ARG A 222 9.76 -25.07 -4.61
C ARG A 222 9.55 -24.94 -6.13
N SER A 223 8.33 -25.19 -6.62
CA SER A 223 7.97 -25.01 -8.03
C SER A 223 7.67 -23.56 -8.44
N GLY A 224 7.88 -22.61 -7.55
CA GLY A 224 7.64 -21.18 -7.82
C GLY A 224 6.37 -20.63 -7.18
N GLY A 225 5.65 -21.45 -6.42
CA GLY A 225 4.42 -21.07 -5.72
C GLY A 225 4.61 -19.99 -4.66
N LYS A 226 3.53 -19.37 -4.26
CA LYS A 226 3.48 -18.21 -3.37
C LYS A 226 2.71 -18.54 -2.10
N LEU A 227 3.30 -18.28 -0.95
CA LEU A 227 2.72 -18.64 0.35
C LEU A 227 2.57 -17.42 1.26
N LEU A 228 1.43 -17.31 1.91
CA LEU A 228 1.24 -16.46 3.08
C LEU A 228 1.06 -17.39 4.30
N ILE A 229 1.97 -17.36 5.25
CA ILE A 229 1.94 -18.22 6.43
C ILE A 229 1.78 -17.34 7.67
N LEU A 230 0.76 -17.63 8.44
CA LEU A 230 0.51 -16.99 9.72
C LEU A 230 0.72 -18.04 10.81
N VAL A 231 1.48 -17.72 11.84
CA VAL A 231 1.70 -18.59 12.99
C VAL A 231 1.47 -17.85 14.29
N ASP A 232 0.89 -18.51 15.25
CA ASP A 232 0.60 -17.98 16.59
C ASP A 232 1.43 -18.69 17.65
N PRO A 233 1.49 -18.20 18.89
CA PRO A 233 2.13 -18.93 20.00
C PRO A 233 1.56 -20.35 20.19
N GLN A 234 0.30 -20.57 19.82
CA GLN A 234 -0.42 -21.86 19.94
C GLN A 234 -0.19 -22.80 18.74
N THR A 235 0.44 -22.32 17.66
CA THR A 235 0.76 -23.19 16.52
C THR A 235 1.65 -24.36 16.97
N PRO A 236 1.34 -25.61 16.59
CA PRO A 236 2.10 -26.77 17.03
C PRO A 236 3.59 -26.69 16.71
N GLN A 237 4.43 -27.21 17.60
CA GLN A 237 5.89 -27.15 17.47
C GLN A 237 6.38 -27.77 16.16
N VAL A 238 5.78 -28.89 15.72
CA VAL A 238 6.14 -29.54 14.45
C VAL A 238 5.97 -28.60 13.26
N THR A 239 4.85 -27.86 13.22
CA THR A 239 4.58 -26.86 12.17
C THR A 239 5.57 -25.68 12.28
N ARG A 240 5.90 -25.23 13.49
CA ARG A 240 6.90 -24.17 13.71
C ARG A 240 8.31 -24.61 13.32
N SER A 241 8.71 -25.85 13.64
CA SER A 241 9.99 -26.42 13.23
C SER A 241 10.10 -26.59 11.71
N TRP A 242 8.98 -26.89 11.03
CA TRP A 242 8.93 -26.92 9.57
C TRP A 242 9.28 -25.57 8.93
N LEU A 243 8.93 -24.45 9.57
CA LEU A 243 9.36 -23.12 9.08
C LEU A 243 10.88 -22.98 9.10
N GLY A 244 11.55 -23.45 10.16
CA GLY A 244 13.02 -23.44 10.27
C GLY A 244 13.69 -24.27 9.18
N THR A 245 13.18 -25.47 8.92
CA THR A 245 13.77 -26.40 7.93
C THR A 245 13.50 -25.97 6.49
N THR A 246 12.32 -25.46 6.17
CA THR A 246 11.90 -25.17 4.80
C THR A 246 12.20 -23.73 4.39
N PHE A 247 11.97 -22.77 5.28
CA PHE A 247 12.10 -21.34 4.99
C PHE A 247 13.29 -20.68 5.71
N GLN A 248 14.00 -21.41 6.55
CA GLN A 248 15.11 -20.94 7.39
C GLN A 248 14.71 -19.77 8.30
N VAL A 249 13.49 -19.83 8.81
CA VAL A 249 12.92 -18.90 9.76
C VAL A 249 12.41 -19.69 10.95
N ASP A 250 13.12 -19.62 12.06
CA ASP A 250 12.69 -20.29 13.28
C ASP A 250 11.56 -19.52 13.94
N ALA A 251 10.58 -20.25 14.48
CA ALA A 251 9.52 -19.73 15.32
C ALA A 251 9.59 -20.46 16.68
N PRO A 252 10.47 -20.04 17.60
CA PRO A 252 10.72 -20.78 18.84
C PRO A 252 9.51 -20.88 19.75
N GLY A 253 8.47 -20.11 19.47
CA GLY A 253 7.31 -19.94 20.33
C GLY A 253 7.51 -18.80 21.33
N GLY A 254 6.58 -18.68 22.27
CA GLY A 254 6.58 -17.57 23.21
C GLY A 254 5.65 -16.44 22.81
N LEU A 255 5.57 -15.44 23.68
CA LEU A 255 4.68 -14.28 23.53
C LEU A 255 5.52 -13.00 23.45
N VAL A 256 5.30 -12.23 22.43
CA VAL A 256 5.97 -10.93 22.27
C VAL A 256 5.27 -9.89 23.13
N ILE A 257 6.07 -9.20 23.94
CA ILE A 257 5.69 -8.12 24.86
C ILE A 257 6.35 -6.84 24.38
N ASP A 258 5.57 -5.79 24.15
CA ASP A 258 6.09 -4.48 23.78
C ASP A 258 5.57 -3.39 24.73
N PRO A 259 6.37 -2.99 25.72
CA PRO A 259 5.97 -1.93 26.66
C PRO A 259 5.66 -0.59 26.00
N ALA A 260 6.26 -0.30 24.82
CA ALA A 260 6.03 0.95 24.10
C ALA A 260 4.58 1.06 23.59
N SER A 261 3.89 -0.06 23.35
CA SER A 261 2.48 -0.07 22.91
C SER A 261 1.53 0.59 23.92
N ARG A 262 1.85 0.56 25.22
CA ARG A 262 1.07 1.27 26.25
C ARG A 262 1.09 2.78 26.09
N LEU A 263 2.21 3.33 25.62
CA LEU A 263 2.34 4.77 25.37
C LEU A 263 1.44 5.22 24.21
N MET A 264 1.04 4.28 23.37
CA MET A 264 0.14 4.48 22.22
C MET A 264 -1.31 4.10 22.56
N GLY A 265 -1.64 3.84 23.82
CA GLY A 265 -2.99 3.44 24.26
C GLY A 265 -3.33 1.97 24.05
N GLY A 266 -2.36 1.11 23.68
CA GLY A 266 -2.53 -0.33 23.52
C GLY A 266 -2.21 -1.14 24.77
N ASP A 267 -2.31 -2.45 24.64
CA ASP A 267 -1.86 -3.43 25.62
C ASP A 267 -0.42 -3.86 25.31
N PHE A 268 0.39 -4.23 26.32
CA PHE A 268 1.75 -4.70 26.13
C PHE A 268 1.83 -6.02 25.30
N ALA A 269 0.77 -6.84 25.31
CA ALA A 269 0.66 -8.05 24.48
C ALA A 269 0.12 -7.77 23.05
N VAL A 270 -0.09 -6.50 22.70
CA VAL A 270 -0.51 -6.04 21.38
C VAL A 270 0.54 -5.06 20.85
N PRO A 271 1.69 -5.55 20.35
CA PRO A 271 2.67 -4.69 19.72
C PRO A 271 2.05 -3.79 18.66
N ILE A 272 2.29 -2.47 18.76
CA ILE A 272 1.88 -1.45 17.78
C ILE A 272 3.13 -1.00 17.04
N VAL A 273 3.15 -1.20 15.73
CA VAL A 273 4.29 -0.87 14.87
C VAL A 273 3.93 0.30 13.98
N THR A 274 4.76 1.34 14.01
CA THR A 274 4.60 2.57 13.21
C THR A 274 5.77 2.81 12.26
N GLN A 275 6.88 2.09 12.44
CA GLN A 275 8.06 2.17 11.61
C GLN A 275 8.41 0.79 11.06
N TYR A 276 8.67 0.73 9.78
CA TYR A 276 8.91 -0.53 9.07
C TYR A 276 10.31 -0.53 8.47
N PRO A 277 11.01 -1.69 8.50
CA PRO A 277 12.21 -1.86 7.70
C PRO A 277 11.92 -1.62 6.21
N TYR A 278 12.92 -1.15 5.46
CA TYR A 278 12.79 -1.01 4.02
C TYR A 278 12.51 -2.38 3.38
N ASN A 279 11.35 -2.50 2.73
CA ASN A 279 10.88 -3.72 2.09
C ASN A 279 9.87 -3.37 0.99
N ASP A 280 9.81 -4.17 -0.07
CA ASP A 280 8.89 -3.93 -1.21
C ASP A 280 7.41 -3.90 -0.80
N ILE A 281 7.04 -4.60 0.28
CA ILE A 281 5.66 -4.64 0.79
C ILE A 281 5.32 -3.36 1.56
N THR A 282 6.31 -2.78 2.25
CA THR A 282 6.12 -1.65 3.18
C THR A 282 6.75 -0.34 2.73
N GLN A 283 7.40 -0.27 1.55
CA GLN A 283 8.12 0.93 1.08
C GLN A 283 7.26 2.21 1.00
N ASN A 284 5.96 2.07 0.81
CA ASN A 284 5.00 3.20 0.78
C ASN A 284 3.98 3.11 1.93
N PHE A 285 4.28 2.31 2.96
CA PHE A 285 3.37 2.03 4.06
C PHE A 285 3.73 2.90 5.27
N ASN A 286 2.84 3.79 5.66
CA ASN A 286 3.02 4.76 6.75
C ASN A 286 1.93 4.68 7.83
N LEU A 287 1.09 3.64 7.80
CA LEU A 287 0.04 3.43 8.78
C LEU A 287 0.56 2.59 9.96
N ALA A 288 0.05 2.84 11.15
CA ALA A 288 0.31 1.96 12.28
C ALA A 288 -0.37 0.60 12.08
N THR A 289 0.23 -0.47 12.59
CA THR A 289 -0.38 -1.82 12.64
C THR A 289 -0.32 -2.38 14.04
N ALA A 290 -1.31 -3.19 14.39
CA ALA A 290 -1.42 -3.81 15.71
C ALA A 290 -1.37 -5.35 15.58
N PHE A 291 -0.53 -5.98 16.38
CA PHE A 291 -0.27 -7.42 16.32
C PHE A 291 -0.60 -8.11 17.65
N PRO A 292 -1.88 -8.44 17.90
CA PRO A 292 -2.29 -9.05 19.16
C PRO A 292 -1.76 -10.49 19.30
N VAL A 293 -1.14 -10.80 20.43
CA VAL A 293 -0.70 -12.17 20.78
C VAL A 293 0.28 -12.74 19.74
N SER A 294 1.41 -12.07 19.54
CA SER A 294 2.42 -12.45 18.55
C SER A 294 3.44 -13.45 19.09
N THR A 295 3.95 -14.30 18.20
CA THR A 295 5.14 -15.15 18.47
C THR A 295 6.36 -14.60 17.73
N PRO A 296 7.58 -14.69 18.29
CA PRO A 296 8.77 -14.20 17.63
C PRO A 296 9.13 -15.05 16.42
N LEU A 297 9.65 -14.40 15.38
CA LEU A 297 10.31 -15.03 14.25
C LEU A 297 11.81 -14.74 14.34
N VAL A 298 12.63 -15.78 14.16
CA VAL A 298 14.09 -15.69 14.19
C VAL A 298 14.64 -16.14 12.83
N PRO A 299 14.89 -15.20 11.90
CA PRO A 299 15.50 -15.51 10.62
C PRO A 299 16.92 -16.07 10.80
N ASN A 300 17.29 -17.08 10.02
CA ASN A 300 18.66 -17.54 9.97
C ASN A 300 19.58 -16.39 9.48
N PRO A 301 20.62 -16.01 10.21
CA PRO A 301 21.51 -14.91 9.83
C PRO A 301 22.36 -15.22 8.59
N LYS A 302 22.50 -16.48 8.22
CA LYS A 302 23.24 -16.95 7.03
C LYS A 302 22.38 -17.93 6.22
N PRO A 303 21.28 -17.48 5.61
CA PRO A 303 20.39 -18.37 4.90
C PRO A 303 21.07 -18.94 3.63
N ALA A 304 20.81 -20.21 3.35
CA ALA A 304 21.32 -20.89 2.15
C ALA A 304 20.20 -21.16 1.15
N GLY A 305 20.34 -20.69 -0.08
CA GLY A 305 19.36 -20.91 -1.15
C GLY A 305 18.05 -20.10 -1.01
N VAL A 306 17.97 -19.21 -0.02
CA VAL A 306 16.86 -18.28 0.17
C VAL A 306 17.38 -16.89 0.54
N THR A 307 16.61 -15.87 0.24
CA THR A 307 16.82 -14.49 0.73
C THR A 307 15.70 -14.17 1.72
N ILE A 308 16.07 -13.71 2.91
CA ILE A 308 15.11 -13.37 3.97
C ILE A 308 15.22 -11.87 4.26
N THR A 309 14.10 -11.16 4.15
CA THR A 309 14.03 -9.72 4.41
C THR A 309 12.96 -9.45 5.48
N PRO A 310 13.28 -8.78 6.59
CA PRO A 310 12.29 -8.39 7.58
C PRO A 310 11.25 -7.41 6.99
N ILE A 311 9.98 -7.59 7.36
CA ILE A 311 8.88 -6.69 6.99
C ILE A 311 8.45 -5.87 8.20
N VAL A 312 8.29 -6.52 9.36
CA VAL A 312 7.78 -5.91 10.58
C VAL A 312 8.70 -6.25 11.75
N LYS A 313 9.07 -5.24 12.52
CA LYS A 313 9.80 -5.36 13.78
C LYS A 313 9.10 -4.53 14.86
N THR A 314 9.16 -5.02 16.09
CA THR A 314 8.70 -4.30 17.28
C THR A 314 9.69 -3.23 17.72
N SER A 315 9.37 -2.49 18.79
CA SER A 315 10.26 -1.51 19.40
C SER A 315 11.52 -2.16 20.02
N ASP A 316 12.56 -1.37 20.21
CA ASP A 316 13.80 -1.83 20.88
C ASP A 316 13.58 -2.23 22.34
N ALA A 317 12.51 -1.70 22.98
CA ALA A 317 12.14 -2.02 24.34
C ALA A 317 11.36 -3.33 24.48
N SER A 318 11.00 -3.96 23.36
CA SER A 318 10.26 -5.22 23.33
C SER A 318 11.10 -6.42 23.73
N TYR A 319 10.44 -7.51 24.05
CA TYR A 319 11.05 -8.81 24.27
C TYR A 319 10.03 -9.91 23.99
N ALA A 320 10.50 -11.13 23.76
CA ALA A 320 9.62 -12.29 23.64
C ALA A 320 9.84 -13.24 24.83
N LYS A 321 8.77 -13.42 25.59
CA LYS A 321 8.66 -14.37 26.70
C LYS A 321 8.66 -15.78 26.15
N THR A 322 9.70 -16.54 26.41
CA THR A 322 9.80 -17.95 25.97
C THR A 322 9.17 -18.92 26.96
N ASN A 323 9.22 -18.60 28.26
CA ASN A 323 8.54 -19.36 29.29
C ASN A 323 7.15 -18.76 29.59
N LEU A 324 6.10 -19.35 29.00
CA LEU A 324 4.71 -18.91 29.19
C LEU A 324 4.10 -19.38 30.51
N GLU A 325 4.73 -20.28 31.25
CA GLU A 325 4.27 -20.71 32.58
C GLU A 325 4.63 -19.70 33.66
N SER A 326 5.62 -18.84 33.39
CA SER A 326 6.00 -17.76 34.31
C SER A 326 4.86 -16.75 34.42
N LYS A 327 4.38 -16.49 35.64
CA LYS A 327 3.40 -15.43 35.92
C LYS A 327 4.03 -14.04 35.85
N ASN A 328 5.35 -13.94 35.71
CA ASN A 328 6.06 -12.68 35.63
C ASN A 328 6.10 -12.17 34.19
N VAL A 329 5.51 -11.04 33.94
CA VAL A 329 5.45 -10.39 32.61
C VAL A 329 6.75 -9.61 32.31
N ARG A 330 7.66 -9.44 33.29
CA ARG A 330 8.93 -8.72 33.08
C ARG A 330 9.92 -9.59 32.32
N PHE A 331 10.87 -8.92 31.67
CA PHE A 331 12.00 -9.58 31.02
C PHE A 331 12.79 -10.45 32.01
N GLU A 332 13.09 -11.68 31.64
CA GLU A 332 13.83 -12.66 32.42
C GLU A 332 15.00 -13.21 31.60
N PRO A 333 16.07 -13.72 32.25
CA PRO A 333 17.14 -14.44 31.54
C PRO A 333 16.55 -15.61 30.75
N GLY A 334 16.85 -15.67 29.45
CA GLY A 334 16.31 -16.67 28.53
C GLY A 334 15.23 -16.13 27.59
N ASP A 335 14.67 -14.93 27.87
CA ASP A 335 13.78 -14.25 26.94
C ASP A 335 14.56 -13.65 25.78
N LEU A 336 13.93 -13.57 24.61
CA LEU A 336 14.53 -12.94 23.43
C LEU A 336 14.39 -11.42 23.56
N LYS A 337 15.51 -10.70 23.46
CA LYS A 337 15.53 -9.23 23.53
C LYS A 337 15.15 -8.62 22.18
N GLY A 338 14.39 -7.54 22.22
CA GLY A 338 14.01 -6.75 21.04
C GLY A 338 15.13 -5.99 20.36
N PRO A 339 14.86 -5.47 19.14
CA PRO A 339 13.57 -5.51 18.44
C PRO A 339 13.24 -6.90 17.89
N ILE A 340 12.04 -7.39 18.14
CA ILE A 340 11.57 -8.71 17.73
C ILE A 340 11.02 -8.63 16.30
N THR A 341 11.44 -9.56 15.44
CA THR A 341 10.85 -9.68 14.09
C THR A 341 9.49 -10.37 14.17
N LEU A 342 8.45 -9.71 13.65
CA LEU A 342 7.08 -10.23 13.59
C LEU A 342 6.68 -10.71 12.20
N ALA A 343 7.34 -10.22 11.14
CA ALA A 343 7.06 -10.65 9.79
C ALA A 343 8.32 -10.62 8.93
N VAL A 344 8.43 -11.60 8.03
CA VAL A 344 9.53 -11.74 7.07
C VAL A 344 9.00 -12.11 5.68
N GLN A 345 9.72 -11.64 4.69
CA GLN A 345 9.63 -12.04 3.30
C GLN A 345 10.75 -13.05 3.02
N VAL A 346 10.42 -14.19 2.41
CA VAL A 346 11.36 -15.22 2.02
C VAL A 346 11.23 -15.48 0.53
N THR A 347 12.33 -15.43 -0.22
CA THR A 347 12.34 -15.73 -1.65
C THR A 347 13.41 -16.77 -1.94
N LEU A 348 13.08 -17.78 -2.77
CA LEU A 348 14.07 -18.73 -3.25
C LEU A 348 15.11 -17.99 -4.09
N SER A 349 16.38 -18.13 -3.74
CA SER A 349 17.49 -17.64 -4.56
C SER A 349 17.62 -18.49 -5.82
N PRO A 350 17.97 -17.92 -6.99
CA PRO A 350 18.29 -18.74 -8.13
C PRO A 350 19.46 -19.63 -7.78
N VAL A 351 19.34 -20.92 -8.02
CA VAL A 351 20.50 -21.81 -8.01
C VAL A 351 21.38 -21.34 -9.16
N VAL A 352 22.44 -20.59 -8.85
CA VAL A 352 23.52 -20.36 -9.80
C VAL A 352 24.20 -21.71 -9.92
N SER A 353 23.78 -22.52 -10.90
CA SER A 353 24.56 -23.68 -11.30
C SER A 353 25.91 -23.12 -11.76
N SER A 354 26.91 -23.23 -10.90
CA SER A 354 28.29 -23.02 -11.30
C SER A 354 28.61 -24.13 -12.30
N ALA A 355 28.30 -23.87 -13.58
CA ALA A 355 28.87 -24.63 -14.66
C ALA A 355 30.40 -24.48 -14.47
N SER A 356 31.05 -25.54 -14.00
CA SER A 356 32.49 -25.67 -13.96
C SER A 356 33.02 -25.23 -15.34
N PRO A 357 34.00 -24.32 -15.42
CA PRO A 357 34.55 -23.96 -16.71
C PRO A 357 35.14 -25.22 -17.32
N ALA A 358 34.65 -25.58 -18.49
CA ALA A 358 35.24 -26.65 -19.29
C ALA A 358 36.73 -26.34 -19.50
N PRO A 359 37.65 -27.36 -19.42
CA PRO A 359 39.05 -27.11 -19.58
C PRO A 359 39.35 -26.57 -20.98
N ALA A 360 40.08 -25.45 -21.01
CA ALA A 360 40.48 -24.75 -22.20
C ALA A 360 41.24 -25.67 -23.14
N ALA A 361 40.77 -25.89 -24.35
CA ALA A 361 41.52 -26.53 -25.45
C ALA A 361 42.69 -25.63 -25.85
N PRO A 362 43.86 -26.21 -26.22
CA PRO A 362 45.06 -25.45 -26.48
C PRO A 362 44.94 -24.62 -27.78
N ALA A 363 45.51 -23.41 -27.73
CA ALA A 363 45.54 -22.40 -28.74
C ALA A 363 46.22 -22.92 -30.02
N ALA A 364 45.52 -22.88 -31.16
CA ALA A 364 46.09 -22.98 -32.52
C ALA A 364 46.35 -21.57 -33.07
N LYS A 365 47.54 -21.46 -33.72
CA LYS A 365 48.18 -20.24 -34.18
C LYS A 365 47.45 -19.47 -35.28
N ALA A 366 47.78 -18.23 -35.31
CA ALA A 366 47.34 -17.15 -36.18
C ALA A 366 47.39 -17.44 -37.71
N GLY A 367 46.41 -16.91 -38.46
CA GLY A 367 46.40 -16.68 -39.92
C GLY A 367 45.50 -15.51 -40.23
N THR A 368 46.00 -14.59 -41.00
CA THR A 368 45.66 -13.23 -41.34
C THR A 368 44.34 -13.04 -42.15
N PRO A 369 43.83 -11.80 -42.38
CA PRO A 369 42.39 -11.46 -42.36
C PRO A 369 41.75 -11.37 -43.74
N ALA A 370 40.45 -11.56 -43.79
CA ALA A 370 39.65 -11.14 -44.97
C ALA A 370 38.24 -10.66 -44.52
N ALA A 371 38.01 -9.41 -44.83
CA ALA A 371 36.77 -8.70 -45.18
C ALA A 371 35.43 -9.02 -44.52
N ALA A 372 34.96 -8.01 -43.88
CA ALA A 372 33.62 -7.59 -43.47
C ALA A 372 32.41 -8.16 -44.22
N ALA A 373 31.45 -8.69 -43.45
CA ALA A 373 30.03 -8.56 -43.73
C ALA A 373 29.28 -8.42 -42.39
N ALA A 374 28.59 -7.33 -42.22
CA ALA A 374 27.79 -6.98 -41.06
C ALA A 374 26.57 -7.91 -40.94
N ALA A 375 26.60 -8.78 -39.92
CA ALA A 375 25.39 -9.42 -39.41
C ALA A 375 25.21 -8.91 -37.96
N GLY A 376 24.19 -8.11 -37.76
CA GLY A 376 23.81 -7.62 -36.42
C GLY A 376 23.57 -8.76 -35.43
N PRO A 377 23.83 -8.57 -34.15
CA PRO A 377 23.59 -9.59 -33.17
C PRO A 377 22.10 -9.88 -33.07
N LYS A 378 21.69 -11.09 -33.45
CA LYS A 378 20.38 -11.64 -33.04
C LYS A 378 20.31 -11.58 -31.56
N ALA A 379 19.36 -10.76 -31.05
CA ALA A 379 18.97 -10.74 -29.64
C ALA A 379 18.65 -12.20 -29.28
N GLY A 380 19.53 -12.80 -28.49
CA GLY A 380 19.27 -14.05 -27.80
C GLY A 380 18.06 -13.81 -26.92
N GLY A 381 16.99 -14.61 -27.12
CA GLY A 381 15.80 -14.54 -26.31
C GLY A 381 16.20 -14.60 -24.84
N ALA A 382 15.94 -13.52 -24.10
CA ALA A 382 16.04 -13.52 -22.67
C ALA A 382 15.03 -14.56 -22.18
N THR A 383 15.51 -15.74 -21.80
CA THR A 383 14.73 -16.71 -21.04
C THR A 383 14.29 -15.98 -19.78
N SER A 384 12.98 -15.73 -19.69
CA SER A 384 12.35 -15.18 -18.50
C SER A 384 12.80 -16.02 -17.29
N PRO A 385 13.39 -15.44 -16.25
CA PRO A 385 13.86 -16.23 -15.13
C PRO A 385 12.70 -17.07 -14.61
N ALA A 386 12.95 -18.35 -14.33
CA ALA A 386 11.93 -19.26 -13.78
C ALA A 386 11.27 -18.62 -12.55
N PRO A 387 9.95 -18.74 -12.38
CA PRO A 387 9.23 -18.13 -11.28
C PRO A 387 9.81 -18.60 -9.95
N LYS A 388 10.31 -17.66 -9.16
CA LYS A 388 10.90 -17.95 -7.85
C LYS A 388 9.81 -18.16 -6.83
N GLY A 389 9.84 -19.25 -6.06
CA GLY A 389 9.00 -19.43 -4.90
C GLY A 389 9.17 -18.27 -3.93
N ALA A 390 8.08 -17.77 -3.36
CA ALA A 390 8.10 -16.71 -2.36
C ALA A 390 7.14 -17.02 -1.23
N ALA A 391 7.52 -16.65 -0.01
CA ALA A 391 6.68 -16.74 1.17
C ALA A 391 6.72 -15.44 1.95
N VAL A 392 5.59 -15.06 2.53
CA VAL A 392 5.49 -14.05 3.58
C VAL A 392 5.04 -14.76 4.84
N ILE A 393 5.81 -14.65 5.89
CA ILE A 393 5.56 -15.34 7.17
C ILE A 393 5.33 -14.29 8.24
N PHE A 394 4.20 -14.36 8.93
CA PHE A 394 3.88 -13.54 10.08
C PHE A 394 3.86 -14.40 11.35
N GLY A 395 4.52 -13.95 12.41
CA GLY A 395 4.43 -14.51 13.75
C GLY A 395 3.14 -14.07 14.47
N ASN A 396 2.06 -13.94 13.73
CA ASN A 396 0.77 -13.48 14.23
C ASN A 396 -0.35 -13.78 13.22
N SER A 397 -1.48 -14.31 13.67
CA SER A 397 -2.72 -14.37 12.88
C SER A 397 -3.75 -13.33 13.36
N GLY A 398 -3.56 -12.83 14.56
CA GLY A 398 -4.53 -11.92 15.20
C GLY A 398 -4.80 -10.66 14.41
N PHE A 399 -3.79 -10.09 13.74
CA PHE A 399 -3.92 -8.83 12.99
C PHE A 399 -4.89 -8.92 11.80
N VAL A 400 -5.13 -10.11 11.25
CA VAL A 400 -6.06 -10.37 10.14
C VAL A 400 -7.41 -10.91 10.60
N ARG A 401 -7.58 -11.22 11.89
CA ARG A 401 -8.89 -11.65 12.43
C ARG A 401 -9.89 -10.50 12.40
N ASN A 402 -11.17 -10.82 12.33
CA ASN A 402 -12.25 -9.84 12.21
C ASN A 402 -12.22 -8.76 13.30
N SER A 403 -11.77 -9.10 14.53
CA SER A 403 -11.63 -8.17 15.65
C SER A 403 -10.53 -7.11 15.46
N TYR A 404 -9.53 -7.36 14.60
CA TYR A 404 -8.35 -6.49 14.47
C TYR A 404 -8.05 -6.01 13.06
N ILE A 405 -8.55 -6.67 12.02
CA ILE A 405 -8.24 -6.32 10.63
C ILE A 405 -8.70 -4.90 10.25
N GLY A 406 -9.72 -4.39 10.92
CA GLY A 406 -10.20 -3.01 10.75
C GLY A 406 -9.39 -1.95 11.47
N LEU A 407 -8.44 -2.36 12.33
CA LEU A 407 -7.60 -1.40 13.06
C LEU A 407 -6.51 -0.83 12.17
N VAL A 408 -6.50 0.48 12.05
CA VAL A 408 -5.52 1.30 11.33
C VAL A 408 -5.05 0.66 10.02
N GLY A 409 -3.80 0.22 9.90
CA GLY A 409 -3.18 -0.31 8.69
C GLY A 409 -3.20 -1.84 8.53
N ASN A 410 -3.85 -2.60 9.44
CA ASN A 410 -3.78 -4.07 9.41
C ASN A 410 -4.31 -4.65 8.09
N ARG A 411 -5.45 -4.15 7.61
CA ARG A 411 -6.05 -4.55 6.33
C ARG A 411 -5.11 -4.29 5.16
N ASP A 412 -4.49 -3.11 5.16
CA ASP A 412 -3.62 -2.68 4.08
C ASP A 412 -2.32 -3.49 4.06
N LEU A 413 -1.72 -3.78 5.21
CA LEU A 413 -0.55 -4.63 5.30
C LEU A 413 -0.84 -6.05 4.79
N PHE A 414 -1.97 -6.63 5.20
CA PHE A 414 -2.39 -7.96 4.76
C PHE A 414 -2.60 -8.01 3.24
N THR A 415 -3.37 -7.08 2.70
CA THR A 415 -3.65 -7.04 1.26
C THR A 415 -2.40 -6.72 0.44
N SER A 416 -1.48 -5.88 0.95
CA SER A 416 -0.20 -5.59 0.32
C SER A 416 0.72 -6.82 0.27
N ALA A 417 0.75 -7.63 1.34
CA ALA A 417 1.50 -8.88 1.37
C ALA A 417 0.99 -9.87 0.31
N VAL A 418 -0.34 -10.04 0.18
CA VAL A 418 -0.94 -10.91 -0.84
C VAL A 418 -0.72 -10.35 -2.26
N ALA A 419 -0.85 -9.03 -2.44
CA ALA A 419 -0.60 -8.37 -3.72
C ALA A 419 0.86 -8.55 -4.17
N TRP A 420 1.82 -8.40 -3.26
CA TRP A 420 3.22 -8.65 -3.53
C TRP A 420 3.48 -10.12 -3.93
N LEU A 421 2.97 -11.07 -3.15
CA LEU A 421 3.10 -12.51 -3.43
C LEU A 421 2.59 -12.87 -4.82
N THR A 422 1.43 -12.34 -5.20
CA THR A 422 0.81 -12.63 -6.49
C THR A 422 1.35 -11.78 -7.64
N GLN A 423 2.39 -10.96 -7.39
CA GLN A 423 2.94 -10.00 -8.35
C GLN A 423 1.85 -9.11 -8.97
N SER A 424 0.86 -8.80 -8.15
CA SER A 424 -0.24 -7.89 -8.49
C SER A 424 0.12 -6.45 -8.13
N GLY A 425 1.36 -6.05 -8.36
CA GLY A 425 1.90 -4.75 -7.95
C GLY A 425 1.11 -3.52 -8.42
N ASN A 426 0.20 -3.71 -9.39
CA ASN A 426 -0.78 -2.70 -9.77
C ASN A 426 -2.01 -2.66 -8.83
N LEU A 427 -2.19 -3.67 -7.95
CA LEU A 427 -3.24 -3.70 -6.92
C LEU A 427 -2.74 -3.12 -5.59
N VAL A 428 -1.91 -2.09 -5.67
CA VAL A 428 -1.34 -1.45 -4.49
C VAL A 428 -2.47 -0.84 -3.67
N SER A 429 -2.46 -1.11 -2.37
CA SER A 429 -3.26 -0.36 -1.41
C SER A 429 -2.98 1.13 -1.59
N ILE A 430 -3.96 1.86 -2.11
CA ILE A 430 -3.95 3.31 -2.04
C ILE A 430 -4.38 3.60 -0.62
N ALA A 431 -3.38 3.77 0.26
CA ALA A 431 -3.67 4.20 1.63
C ALA A 431 -4.55 5.45 1.55
N PRO A 432 -5.71 5.48 2.25
CA PRO A 432 -6.49 6.69 2.31
C PRO A 432 -5.53 7.80 2.77
N ARG A 433 -5.46 8.89 2.01
CA ARG A 433 -4.76 10.07 2.46
C ARG A 433 -5.56 10.63 3.64
N SER A 434 -5.32 10.04 4.84
CA SER A 434 -5.74 10.67 6.05
C SER A 434 -4.97 12.00 6.11
N SER A 435 -5.68 13.13 6.13
CA SER A 435 -5.07 14.35 6.66
C SER A 435 -4.40 13.93 7.96
N PRO A 436 -3.07 14.12 8.09
CA PRO A 436 -2.49 13.98 9.40
C PRO A 436 -3.28 14.98 10.25
N PHE A 437 -4.14 14.45 11.10
CA PHE A 437 -4.67 15.21 12.20
C PHE A 437 -3.47 15.36 13.12
N ASP A 438 -2.54 16.25 12.70
CA ASP A 438 -1.53 16.79 13.59
C ASP A 438 -2.33 17.71 14.51
N PRO A 439 -2.68 17.29 15.74
CA PRO A 439 -3.17 18.24 16.69
C PRO A 439 -2.03 19.25 16.82
N PHE A 440 -2.28 20.49 16.41
CA PHE A 440 -1.33 21.57 16.59
C PHE A 440 -1.18 21.80 18.11
N ILE A 441 -0.37 20.94 18.73
CA ILE A 441 -0.05 21.00 20.15
C ILE A 441 0.94 22.16 20.28
N VAL A 442 0.38 23.34 20.50
CA VAL A 442 1.17 24.52 20.86
C VAL A 442 1.81 24.20 22.20
N GLY A 443 3.09 23.84 22.20
CA GLY A 443 3.85 23.68 23.44
C GLY A 443 3.78 24.98 24.25
N GLY A 444 3.76 24.88 25.58
CA GLY A 444 3.55 26.04 26.46
C GLY A 444 4.53 27.19 26.22
N SER A 445 5.75 26.93 25.71
CA SER A 445 6.71 27.95 25.27
C SER A 445 6.27 28.63 23.96
N GLN A 446 5.78 27.88 22.99
CA GLN A 446 5.30 28.41 21.71
C GLN A 446 4.04 29.25 21.87
N ALA A 447 3.10 28.82 22.75
CA ALA A 447 1.92 29.60 23.12
C ALA A 447 2.30 30.96 23.71
N ARG A 448 3.35 31.00 24.55
CA ARG A 448 3.86 32.24 25.15
C ARG A 448 4.47 33.17 24.10
N TYR A 449 5.24 32.66 23.12
CA TYR A 449 5.80 33.47 22.04
C TYR A 449 4.72 33.99 21.09
N LEU A 450 3.71 33.18 20.75
CA LEU A 450 2.57 33.60 19.96
C LEU A 450 1.77 34.69 20.66
N PHE A 451 1.51 34.52 21.95
CA PHE A 451 0.81 35.52 22.76
C PHE A 451 1.62 36.85 22.86
N LEU A 452 2.89 36.78 23.19
CA LEU A 452 3.78 37.96 23.22
C LEU A 452 3.85 38.68 21.88
N GLY A 453 4.00 37.91 20.78
CA GLY A 453 4.07 38.46 19.42
C GLY A 453 2.79 39.17 19.00
N SER A 454 1.64 38.52 19.20
CA SER A 454 0.36 39.03 18.72
C SER A 454 -0.23 40.14 19.65
N VAL A 455 -0.10 40.00 20.97
CA VAL A 455 -0.78 40.87 21.92
C VAL A 455 0.11 42.06 22.36
N ILE A 456 1.42 41.92 22.33
CA ILE A 456 2.34 42.96 22.82
C ILE A 456 3.15 43.57 21.65
N VAL A 457 3.88 42.74 20.89
CA VAL A 457 4.83 43.25 19.88
C VAL A 457 4.10 43.92 18.72
N LEU A 458 3.04 43.29 18.20
CA LEU A 458 2.29 43.82 17.04
C LEU A 458 1.59 45.16 17.35
N PRO A 459 0.83 45.33 18.47
CA PRO A 459 0.25 46.61 18.83
C PRO A 459 1.27 47.69 19.11
N LEU A 460 2.39 47.35 19.77
CA LEU A 460 3.45 48.28 20.07
C LEU A 460 4.16 48.77 18.78
N ALA A 461 4.41 47.88 17.82
CA ALA A 461 4.92 48.25 16.51
C ALA A 461 3.98 49.19 15.76
N LEU A 462 2.66 48.92 15.80
CA LEU A 462 1.65 49.78 15.20
C LEU A 462 1.61 51.17 15.86
N LEU A 463 1.73 51.26 17.19
CA LEU A 463 1.80 52.51 17.92
C LEU A 463 3.06 53.30 17.56
N VAL A 464 4.23 52.66 17.46
CA VAL A 464 5.48 53.29 17.07
C VAL A 464 5.36 53.83 15.63
N ILE A 465 4.85 53.02 14.69
CA ILE A 465 4.66 53.43 13.29
C ILE A 465 3.65 54.58 13.24
N GLY A 466 2.51 54.45 13.92
CA GLY A 466 1.51 55.52 14.00
C GLY A 466 2.04 56.79 14.59
N GLY A 467 2.82 56.71 15.67
CA GLY A 467 3.49 57.84 16.32
C GLY A 467 4.50 58.51 15.39
N THR A 468 5.36 57.76 14.72
CA THR A 468 6.36 58.32 13.76
C THR A 468 5.67 59.03 12.59
N VAL A 469 4.58 58.45 12.04
CA VAL A 469 3.79 59.07 10.97
C VAL A 469 3.10 60.36 11.49
N TYR A 470 2.57 60.35 12.70
CA TYR A 470 1.91 61.49 13.33
C TYR A 470 2.90 62.65 13.54
N PHE A 471 4.07 62.40 14.14
CA PHE A 471 5.09 63.43 14.36
C PHE A 471 5.69 63.94 13.05
N ARG A 472 5.86 63.09 12.03
CA ARG A 472 6.35 63.52 10.70
C ARG A 472 5.35 64.39 9.95
N ARG A 473 4.04 64.18 10.14
CA ARG A 473 2.98 65.04 9.57
C ARG A 473 2.82 66.37 10.32
N ARG A 474 3.19 66.45 11.59
CA ARG A 474 3.06 67.64 12.43
C ARG A 474 4.29 68.57 12.30
N GLY A 475 5.37 68.09 11.74
CA GLY A 475 6.60 68.89 11.46
C GLY A 475 6.68 69.38 10.02
N LEU A 476 5.62 69.20 9.22
CA LEU A 476 5.36 69.80 7.93
C LEU A 476 4.25 70.84 8.02
#